data_895f46990a396a75e663e8fda3162eeb
#
_entry.id   895f46990a396a75e663e8fda3162eeb
#
_cell.length_a   1.000
_cell.length_b   1.000
_cell.length_c   1.000
_cell.angle_alpha   90.00
_cell.angle_beta   90.00
_cell.angle_gamma   90.00
#
_symmetry.space_group_name_H-M   'P 1'
#
loop_
_entity.id
_entity.type
_entity.pdbx_description
1 polymer ?
#
loop_
_entity_poly.entity_id
_entity_poly.type
_entity_poly.pdbx_seq_one_letter_code
_entity_poly.pdbx_strand_id
1 'polypeptide(L)' 'MGRIKLQLIKRTTRKLMAEHKEDFKEDFEENKKLVDSFTNKPNKKLRNRVAGHITKLMKKKEED' A
#
# COMPACT_ATOMS: atom_id res chain seq x y z
N MET A 1 -8.36 -7.28 17.68
CA MET A 1 -7.92 -8.00 16.53
C MET A 1 -7.82 -7.16 15.29
N GLY A 2 -8.85 -6.36 15.02
CA GLY A 2 -8.77 -5.48 13.87
C GLY A 2 -7.66 -4.46 13.99
N ARG A 3 -7.30 -4.10 15.20
CA ARG A 3 -6.26 -3.11 15.41
C ARG A 3 -4.91 -3.57 14.90
N ILE A 4 -4.59 -4.83 15.14
CA ILE A 4 -3.29 -5.35 14.75
C ILE A 4 -3.14 -5.30 13.23
N LYS A 5 -4.18 -5.71 12.54
CA LYS A 5 -4.13 -5.68 11.09
C LYS A 5 -4.04 -4.26 10.55
N LEU A 6 -4.77 -3.35 11.17
CA LEU A 6 -4.77 -1.97 10.74
C LEU A 6 -3.40 -1.34 10.93
N GLN A 7 -2.76 -1.61 12.07
CA GLN A 7 -1.43 -1.09 12.31
C GLN A 7 -0.42 -1.66 11.34
N LEU A 8 -0.55 -2.94 11.04
CA LEU A 8 0.35 -3.58 10.10
C LEU A 8 0.22 -2.96 8.71
N ILE A 9 -1.02 -2.71 8.30
CA ILE A 9 -1.27 -2.10 7.01
C ILE A 9 -0.66 -0.71 6.95
N LYS A 10 -0.87 0.09 7.98
CA LYS A 10 -0.33 1.45 8.02
C LYS A 10 1.19 1.42 8.02
N ARG A 11 1.77 0.53 8.81
CA ARG A 11 3.22 0.44 8.90
C ARG A 11 3.82 0.03 7.56
N THR A 12 3.24 -0.99 6.95
CA THR A 12 3.73 -1.47 5.66
C THR A 12 3.56 -0.40 4.59
N THR A 13 2.41 0.25 4.58
CA THR A 13 2.15 1.31 3.61
C THR A 13 3.16 2.43 3.75
N ARG A 14 3.39 2.87 4.99
CA ARG A 14 4.32 3.97 5.23
C ARG A 14 5.73 3.59 4.78
N LYS A 15 6.14 2.37 5.05
CA LYS A 15 7.46 1.92 4.67
C LYS A 15 7.61 1.89 3.15
N LEU A 16 6.62 1.35 2.47
CA LEU A 16 6.66 1.28 1.02
C LEU A 16 6.62 2.68 0.40
N MET A 17 5.79 3.55 0.96
CA MET A 17 5.71 4.91 0.45
C MET A 17 7.03 5.66 0.65
N ALA A 18 7.72 5.39 1.75
CA ALA A 18 8.98 6.05 2.00
C ALA A 18 10.06 5.58 1.05
N GLU A 19 10.04 4.31 0.68
CA GLU A 19 11.09 3.74 -0.14
C GLU A 19 10.77 3.75 -1.62
N HIS A 20 9.49 3.61 -1.96
CA HIS A 20 9.10 3.45 -3.36
C HIS A 20 7.98 4.40 -3.77
N LYS A 21 7.97 5.58 -3.19
CA LYS A 21 6.91 6.53 -3.44
C LYS A 21 6.76 6.83 -4.93
N GLU A 22 7.87 6.95 -5.62
CA GLU A 22 7.84 7.32 -7.02
C GLU A 22 7.34 6.18 -7.91
N ASP A 23 7.39 4.97 -7.41
CA ASP A 23 6.93 3.82 -8.17
C ASP A 23 5.42 3.67 -8.13
N PHE A 24 4.79 4.16 -7.07
CA PHE A 24 3.36 4.01 -6.91
C PHE A 24 2.59 5.07 -7.69
N LYS A 25 1.42 4.68 -8.15
CA LYS A 25 0.57 5.54 -8.94
C LYS A 25 -0.83 5.59 -8.34
N GLU A 26 -1.73 6.28 -9.03
CA GLU A 26 -3.12 6.33 -8.58
C GLU A 26 -3.91 5.12 -9.05
N ASP A 27 -3.27 4.21 -9.73
CA ASP A 27 -3.90 3.01 -10.26
C ASP A 27 -3.77 1.88 -9.25
N PHE A 28 -4.91 1.36 -8.80
CA PHE A 28 -4.91 0.30 -7.80
C PHE A 28 -4.23 -0.97 -8.32
N GLU A 29 -4.52 -1.33 -9.56
CA GLU A 29 -3.97 -2.57 -10.10
C GLU A 29 -2.46 -2.49 -10.24
N GLU A 30 -1.95 -1.35 -10.64
CA GLU A 30 -0.51 -1.16 -10.72
C GLU A 30 0.12 -1.23 -9.34
N ASN A 31 -0.50 -0.56 -8.39
CA ASN A 31 0.02 -0.56 -7.03
C ASN A 31 -0.03 -1.95 -6.42
N LYS A 32 -1.05 -2.71 -6.75
CA LYS A 32 -1.18 -4.07 -6.23
C LYS A 32 -0.01 -4.93 -6.68
N LYS A 33 0.38 -4.79 -7.92
CA LYS A 33 1.51 -5.54 -8.46
C LYS A 33 2.81 -5.10 -7.79
N LEU A 34 2.95 -3.82 -7.59
CA LEU A 34 4.15 -3.30 -6.95
C LEU A 34 4.27 -3.78 -5.51
N VAL A 35 3.18 -3.73 -4.77
CA VAL A 35 3.19 -4.21 -3.41
C VAL A 35 3.56 -5.68 -3.37
N ASP A 36 3.01 -6.46 -4.29
CA ASP A 36 3.31 -7.88 -4.35
C ASP A 36 4.78 -8.12 -4.64
N SER A 37 5.37 -7.26 -5.45
CA SER A 37 6.78 -7.36 -5.79
C SER A 37 7.69 -6.97 -4.63
N PHE A 38 7.27 -5.96 -3.87
CA PHE A 38 8.10 -5.45 -2.77
C PHE A 38 7.95 -6.25 -1.49
N THR A 39 6.90 -7.04 -1.36
CA THR A 39 6.70 -7.88 -0.19
C THR A 39 6.79 -9.33 -0.59
N ASN A 40 7.42 -10.11 0.26
CA ASN A 40 7.58 -11.54 -0.02
C ASN A 40 6.53 -12.37 0.67
N LYS A 41 5.53 -11.75 1.24
CA LYS A 41 4.50 -12.48 1.95
C LYS A 41 3.35 -12.84 1.03
N PRO A 42 2.88 -14.08 1.08
CA PRO A 42 1.83 -14.55 0.18
C PRO A 42 0.43 -14.12 0.59
N ASN A 43 0.29 -13.27 1.56
CA ASN A 43 -1.02 -12.87 2.05
C ASN A 43 -1.67 -11.90 1.07
N LYS A 44 -2.56 -12.41 0.24
CA LYS A 44 -3.22 -11.60 -0.77
C LYS A 44 -4.13 -10.53 -0.16
N LYS A 45 -4.78 -10.86 0.95
CA LYS A 45 -5.66 -9.90 1.59
C LYS A 45 -4.89 -8.69 2.09
N LEU A 46 -3.75 -8.95 2.71
CA LEU A 46 -2.92 -7.87 3.21
C LEU A 46 -2.39 -7.03 2.04
N ARG A 47 -1.95 -7.70 0.99
CA ARG A 47 -1.46 -7.01 -0.19
C ARG A 47 -2.52 -6.09 -0.77
N ASN A 48 -3.74 -6.59 -0.92
CA ASN A 48 -4.81 -5.79 -1.48
C ASN A 48 -5.12 -4.58 -0.62
N ARG A 49 -5.14 -4.76 0.68
CA ARG A 49 -5.43 -3.65 1.58
C ARG A 49 -4.34 -2.60 1.54
N VAL A 50 -3.08 -3.04 1.52
CA VAL A 50 -1.97 -2.11 1.44
C VAL A 50 -2.01 -1.34 0.13
N ALA A 51 -2.25 -2.05 -0.97
CA ALA A 51 -2.32 -1.40 -2.27
C ALA A 51 -3.47 -0.40 -2.33
N GLY A 52 -4.62 -0.79 -1.77
CA GLY A 52 -5.76 0.14 -1.73
C GLY A 52 -5.46 1.37 -0.91
N HIS A 53 -4.78 1.18 0.21
CA HIS A 53 -4.42 2.30 1.06
C HIS A 53 -3.44 3.24 0.36
N ILE A 54 -2.46 2.66 -0.33
CA ILE A 54 -1.49 3.45 -1.08
C ILE A 54 -2.18 4.23 -2.19
N THR A 55 -3.06 3.57 -2.92
CA THR A 55 -3.79 4.23 -4.00
C THR A 55 -4.58 5.42 -3.46
N LYS A 56 -5.22 5.22 -2.32
CA LYS A 56 -5.99 6.28 -1.71
C LYS A 56 -5.10 7.45 -1.30
N LEU A 57 -3.94 7.15 -0.76
CA LEU A 57 -3.01 8.19 -0.36
C LEU A 57 -2.49 8.96 -1.57
N MET A 58 -2.21 8.25 -2.65
CA MET A 58 -1.72 8.91 -3.86
C MET A 58 -2.75 9.87 -4.42
N LYS A 59 -4.02 9.48 -4.38
CA LYS A 59 -5.08 10.36 -4.85
C LYS A 59 -5.26 11.55 -3.92
N LYS A 60 -5.18 11.31 -2.62
CA LYS A 60 -5.40 12.35 -1.64
C LYS A 60 -4.29 13.40 -1.68
N LYS A 61 -3.15 13.00 -2.16
CA LYS A 61 -2.01 13.89 -2.16
C LYS A 61 -2.26 15.15 -2.98
N GLU A 62 -3.12 15.03 -3.97
CA GLU A 62 -3.38 16.17 -4.84
C GLU A 62 -4.29 17.21 -4.21
N GLU A 63 -5.04 16.81 -3.21
CA GLU A 63 -5.99 17.74 -2.59
C GLU A 63 -5.34 18.66 -1.59
N ASP A 64 -4.19 18.32 -1.15
CA ASP A 64 -3.45 19.19 -0.26
C ASP A 64 -2.65 20.19 -1.05
#